data_282dc4f32208dbad65f6d69bfd269b76
#
_entry.id   282dc4f32208dbad65f6d69bfd269b76
#
_cell.length_a   1.000
_cell.length_b   1.000
_cell.length_c   1.000
_cell.angle_alpha   90.00
_cell.angle_beta   90.00
_cell.angle_gamma   90.00
#
_symmetry.space_group_name_H-M   'P 1'
#
loop_
_entity.id
_entity.type
_entity.pdbx_description
1 polymer ?
#
loop_
_entity_poly.entity_id
_entity_poly.type
_entity_poly.pdbx_seq_one_letter_code
_entity_poly.pdbx_strand_id
1 'polypeptide(L)'
;MKVMGISQTYDGKTSHYTCSHGNPADYPIDIAGDTTGRSPFYCPCDEMKCVKIAGDITGNNHANGAWFVSTSKVDFADGTRDFVTIKFVHMNNSDFGKTGIYVGRKYKRKELIGYEGTSHASGNHIHMSAGKGTLSGSGWTKNSLGSWVITTTHGTAKPETLFFIDEDFTKIHNDKGLKFKTMPKDEEETKVIKWRVVSGEVKYKTTTDYVNLRNKAQTKSGKVFFTIPKGTKVKLVQENLCKADGFVWDCVIATDENGVEYIGYCVHNYLK
;
A
#
# COMPACT_ATOMS: atom_id res chain seq x y z
N MET A 1 6.60 8.32 4.94
CA MET A 1 7.53 9.46 4.84
C MET A 1 7.98 9.58 3.41
N LYS A 2 8.19 10.80 2.90
CA LYS A 2 8.76 11.01 1.56
C LYS A 2 10.27 10.74 1.53
N VAL A 3 10.94 11.08 2.62
CA VAL A 3 12.30 10.64 2.90
C VAL A 3 12.24 9.84 4.20
N MET A 4 12.84 8.66 4.21
CA MET A 4 12.77 7.71 5.29
C MET A 4 14.17 7.22 5.64
N GLY A 5 14.69 7.67 6.78
CA GLY A 5 15.93 7.17 7.35
C GLY A 5 15.65 6.00 8.29
N ILE A 6 16.36 4.89 8.16
CA ILE A 6 16.32 3.81 9.14
C ILE A 6 17.39 4.09 10.18
N SER A 7 16.97 4.57 11.34
CA SER A 7 17.89 4.95 12.43
C SER A 7 18.29 3.76 13.29
N GLN A 8 17.42 2.76 13.43
CA GLN A 8 17.68 1.55 14.20
C GLN A 8 17.02 0.33 13.54
N THR A 9 17.71 -0.81 13.55
CA THR A 9 17.22 -2.10 13.03
C THR A 9 16.95 -3.09 14.16
N TYR A 10 16.25 -4.18 13.84
CA TYR A 10 15.91 -5.25 14.78
C TYR A 10 17.12 -6.14 15.13
N ASP A 11 18.17 -6.17 14.33
CA ASP A 11 19.36 -7.03 14.49
C ASP A 11 20.57 -6.32 15.13
N GLY A 12 20.44 -5.02 15.42
CA GLY A 12 21.47 -4.27 16.14
C GLY A 12 21.52 -4.63 17.62
N LYS A 13 22.66 -4.37 18.26
CA LYS A 13 22.84 -4.48 19.75
C LYS A 13 22.24 -3.26 20.46
N THR A 14 20.98 -2.99 20.20
CA THR A 14 20.23 -1.82 20.66
C THR A 14 19.00 -2.25 21.43
N SER A 15 18.11 -1.32 21.81
CA SER A 15 16.85 -1.63 22.47
C SER A 15 15.95 -2.61 21.70
N HIS A 16 16.11 -2.73 20.39
CA HIS A 16 15.36 -3.68 19.55
C HIS A 16 15.86 -5.13 19.67
N TYR A 17 17.06 -5.36 20.19
CA TYR A 17 17.61 -6.70 20.32
C TYR A 17 16.70 -7.66 21.10
N THR A 18 16.17 -7.21 22.23
CA THR A 18 15.28 -8.02 23.07
C THR A 18 13.92 -8.29 22.41
N CYS A 19 13.49 -7.45 21.46
CA CYS A 19 12.27 -7.69 20.69
C CYS A 19 12.48 -8.76 19.62
N SER A 20 13.63 -8.77 18.94
CA SER A 20 13.91 -9.69 17.82
C SER A 20 14.42 -11.07 18.27
N HIS A 21 14.95 -11.19 19.49
CA HIS A 21 15.57 -12.41 20.01
C HIS A 21 14.72 -13.13 21.06
N GLY A 22 13.56 -12.61 21.40
CA GLY A 22 12.61 -13.26 22.32
C GLY A 22 11.74 -14.31 21.63
N ASN A 23 10.97 -15.01 22.44
CA ASN A 23 9.90 -15.89 21.96
C ASN A 23 8.56 -15.44 22.61
N PRO A 24 7.60 -14.94 21.88
CA PRO A 24 7.62 -14.64 20.45
C PRO A 24 8.60 -13.52 20.10
N ALA A 25 9.09 -13.49 18.88
CA ALA A 25 9.96 -12.44 18.37
C ALA A 25 9.16 -11.36 17.63
N ASP A 26 9.71 -10.14 17.64
CA ASP A 26 9.26 -9.00 16.83
C ASP A 26 10.48 -8.51 16.01
N TYR A 27 10.25 -7.78 14.94
CA TYR A 27 11.33 -7.26 14.09
C TYR A 27 11.16 -5.75 13.88
N PRO A 28 11.26 -4.95 14.97
CA PRO A 28 11.03 -3.53 14.85
C PRO A 28 12.15 -2.81 14.11
N ILE A 29 11.78 -1.74 13.44
CA ILE A 29 12.71 -0.74 12.92
C ILE A 29 12.28 0.64 13.38
N ASP A 30 13.24 1.54 13.62
CA ASP A 30 12.97 2.94 13.82
C ASP A 30 13.19 3.70 12.53
N ILE A 31 12.19 4.47 12.16
CA ILE A 31 12.13 5.25 10.93
C ILE A 31 12.03 6.71 11.28
N ALA A 32 12.92 7.53 10.74
CA ALA A 32 12.91 8.99 10.88
C ALA A 32 12.92 9.66 9.51
N GLY A 33 12.25 10.81 9.40
CA GLY A 33 12.33 11.66 8.22
C GLY A 33 13.58 12.54 8.23
N ASP A 34 13.72 13.35 7.18
CA ASP A 34 14.85 14.27 6.98
C ASP A 34 14.60 15.69 7.48
N THR A 35 13.47 15.95 8.12
CA THR A 35 13.13 17.26 8.63
C THR A 35 13.60 17.41 10.09
N THR A 36 13.97 18.63 10.48
CA THR A 36 14.29 18.96 11.88
C THR A 36 13.05 18.94 12.79
N GLY A 37 11.86 18.90 12.20
CA GLY A 37 10.57 18.78 12.87
C GLY A 37 10.06 17.33 12.89
N ARG A 38 8.76 17.21 12.98
CA ARG A 38 8.04 15.93 12.96
C ARG A 38 7.68 15.57 11.51
N SER A 39 8.33 14.58 10.94
CA SER A 39 8.04 14.15 9.57
C SER A 39 6.73 13.36 9.50
N PRO A 40 5.92 13.57 8.44
CA PRO A 40 4.68 12.84 8.24
C PRO A 40 4.95 11.41 7.81
N PHE A 41 4.10 10.48 8.24
CA PHE A 41 4.07 9.12 7.70
C PHE A 41 2.69 8.78 7.12
N TYR A 42 2.68 7.89 6.15
CA TYR A 42 1.54 7.66 5.26
C TYR A 42 1.16 6.19 5.23
N CYS A 43 -0.09 5.91 4.83
CA CYS A 43 -0.60 4.56 4.66
C CYS A 43 0.17 3.83 3.54
N PRO A 44 0.81 2.68 3.83
CA PRO A 44 1.61 1.95 2.85
C PRO A 44 0.80 1.00 1.97
N CYS A 45 -0.46 0.71 2.30
CA CYS A 45 -1.34 -0.21 1.60
C CYS A 45 -2.49 0.51 0.90
N ASP A 46 -3.22 -0.17 0.01
CA ASP A 46 -4.37 0.39 -0.68
C ASP A 46 -5.41 0.97 0.28
N GLU A 47 -5.71 0.25 1.36
CA GLU A 47 -6.50 0.76 2.46
C GLU A 47 -6.14 0.02 3.76
N MET A 48 -5.94 0.77 4.85
CA MET A 48 -5.78 0.24 6.20
C MET A 48 -6.80 0.83 7.17
N LYS A 49 -7.17 0.06 8.17
CA LYS A 49 -8.05 0.49 9.26
C LYS A 49 -7.28 0.51 10.57
N CYS A 50 -7.36 1.60 11.33
CA CYS A 50 -6.90 1.64 12.72
C CYS A 50 -7.81 0.74 13.56
N VAL A 51 -7.23 -0.29 14.18
CA VAL A 51 -7.99 -1.30 14.96
C VAL A 51 -7.75 -1.19 16.46
N LYS A 52 -6.68 -0.50 16.87
CA LYS A 52 -6.32 -0.31 18.28
C LYS A 52 -5.45 0.93 18.47
N ILE A 53 -5.62 1.57 19.61
CA ILE A 53 -4.69 2.58 20.16
C ILE A 53 -4.38 2.22 21.62
N ALA A 54 -3.18 2.55 22.08
CA ALA A 54 -2.74 2.37 23.48
C ALA A 54 -1.60 3.34 23.82
N GLY A 55 -1.28 3.46 25.09
CA GLY A 55 -0.24 4.33 25.59
C GLY A 55 -0.78 5.49 26.43
N ASP A 56 -0.05 6.59 26.56
CA ASP A 56 -0.46 7.75 27.33
C ASP A 56 -1.81 8.32 26.89
N ILE A 57 -2.11 8.25 25.59
CA ILE A 57 -3.41 8.64 25.03
C ILE A 57 -4.60 7.86 25.62
N THR A 58 -4.35 6.68 26.21
CA THR A 58 -5.36 5.86 26.89
C THR A 58 -5.20 5.84 28.41
N GLY A 59 -4.37 6.75 28.96
CA GLY A 59 -4.10 6.84 30.40
C GLY A 59 -3.13 5.80 30.96
N ASN A 60 -2.42 5.08 30.09
CA ASN A 60 -1.38 4.14 30.45
C ASN A 60 -0.01 4.80 30.30
N ASN A 61 0.84 4.73 31.30
CA ASN A 61 2.19 5.33 31.27
C ASN A 61 3.14 4.51 30.36
N HIS A 62 2.86 4.54 29.07
CA HIS A 62 3.62 3.87 28.01
C HIS A 62 3.62 4.72 26.73
N ALA A 63 4.57 4.48 25.85
CA ALA A 63 4.63 5.12 24.55
C ALA A 63 3.30 4.93 23.78
N ASN A 64 2.82 6.01 23.17
CA ASN A 64 1.63 5.94 22.31
C ASN A 64 1.87 5.02 21.12
N GLY A 65 0.94 4.10 20.92
CA GLY A 65 0.93 3.16 19.82
C GLY A 65 -0.43 3.06 19.13
N ALA A 66 -0.40 2.82 17.83
CA ALA A 66 -1.59 2.52 17.03
C ALA A 66 -1.34 1.30 16.14
N TRP A 67 -2.34 0.44 16.03
CA TRP A 67 -2.31 -0.77 15.20
C TRP A 67 -3.25 -0.60 14.03
N PHE A 68 -2.73 -0.89 12.85
CA PHE A 68 -3.46 -0.79 11.59
C PHE A 68 -3.48 -2.14 10.90
N VAL A 69 -4.62 -2.52 10.34
CA VAL A 69 -4.78 -3.75 9.56
C VAL A 69 -5.24 -3.38 8.17
N SER A 70 -4.63 -3.97 7.13
CA SER A 70 -5.10 -3.82 5.76
C SER A 70 -6.53 -4.34 5.63
N THR A 71 -7.37 -3.67 4.85
CA THR A 71 -8.78 -4.07 4.67
C THR A 71 -8.96 -5.18 3.63
N SER A 72 -7.90 -5.48 2.88
CA SER A 72 -7.79 -6.60 1.94
C SER A 72 -6.42 -7.26 2.06
N LYS A 73 -6.28 -8.47 1.51
CA LYS A 73 -4.97 -9.13 1.41
C LYS A 73 -4.08 -8.34 0.45
N VAL A 74 -2.82 -8.19 0.82
CA VAL A 74 -1.77 -7.49 0.06
C VAL A 74 -0.68 -8.46 -0.34
N ASP A 75 0.00 -8.17 -1.44
CA ASP A 75 1.17 -8.93 -1.88
C ASP A 75 2.40 -8.43 -1.12
N PHE A 76 3.18 -9.36 -0.58
CA PHE A 76 4.40 -9.07 0.18
C PHE A 76 5.65 -9.20 -0.68
N ALA A 77 6.72 -8.54 -0.24
CA ALA A 77 8.01 -8.59 -0.91
C ALA A 77 8.63 -10.01 -0.95
N ASP A 78 8.22 -10.92 -0.07
CA ASP A 78 8.62 -12.33 -0.10
C ASP A 78 7.83 -13.20 -1.09
N GLY A 79 6.87 -12.61 -1.82
CA GLY A 79 6.03 -13.30 -2.81
C GLY A 79 4.79 -13.97 -2.23
N THR A 80 4.53 -13.86 -0.94
CA THR A 80 3.30 -14.34 -0.31
C THR A 80 2.22 -13.27 -0.28
N ARG A 81 0.96 -13.66 0.00
CA ARG A 81 -0.20 -12.76 0.01
C ARG A 81 -1.07 -13.00 1.24
N ASP A 82 -1.27 -11.97 2.05
CA ASP A 82 -2.11 -12.04 3.25
C ASP A 82 -2.55 -10.63 3.69
N PHE A 83 -3.35 -10.53 4.77
CA PHE A 83 -3.51 -9.28 5.49
C PHE A 83 -2.18 -8.88 6.14
N VAL A 84 -1.97 -7.58 6.31
CA VAL A 84 -0.84 -7.04 7.06
C VAL A 84 -1.35 -6.26 8.26
N THR A 85 -0.76 -6.51 9.42
CA THR A 85 -0.93 -5.68 10.62
C THR A 85 0.36 -4.91 10.87
N ILE A 86 0.26 -3.59 11.04
CA ILE A 86 1.39 -2.72 11.38
C ILE A 86 1.10 -2.04 12.70
N LYS A 87 2.09 -2.01 13.59
CA LYS A 87 2.10 -1.21 14.81
C LYS A 87 3.07 -0.04 14.62
N PHE A 88 2.58 1.18 14.78
CA PHE A 88 3.40 2.38 14.89
C PHE A 88 3.40 2.89 16.33
N VAL A 89 4.56 3.33 16.81
CA VAL A 89 4.75 3.81 18.19
C VAL A 89 5.44 5.16 18.19
N HIS A 90 5.40 5.87 19.33
CA HIS A 90 6.00 7.15 19.65
C HIS A 90 5.27 8.41 19.14
N MET A 91 4.11 8.27 18.49
CA MET A 91 3.30 9.44 18.09
C MET A 91 2.89 10.26 19.30
N ASN A 92 2.78 11.58 19.13
CA ASN A 92 2.37 12.48 20.21
C ASN A 92 0.86 12.42 20.45
N ASN A 93 0.39 12.80 21.66
CA ASN A 93 -1.05 12.82 21.99
C ASN A 93 -1.88 13.64 20.99
N SER A 94 -1.30 14.73 20.45
CA SER A 94 -1.96 15.60 19.46
C SER A 94 -2.28 14.91 18.13
N ASP A 95 -1.67 13.76 17.83
CA ASP A 95 -1.95 13.01 16.59
C ASP A 95 -3.22 12.17 16.68
N PHE A 96 -3.77 12.03 17.88
CA PHE A 96 -4.95 11.21 18.13
C PHE A 96 -6.23 12.06 18.24
N GLY A 97 -7.38 11.46 17.96
CA GLY A 97 -8.68 12.11 18.06
C GLY A 97 -9.45 12.15 16.74
N LYS A 98 -10.57 12.86 16.70
CA LYS A 98 -11.54 12.82 15.58
C LYS A 98 -10.97 13.24 14.22
N THR A 99 -9.99 14.11 14.20
CA THR A 99 -9.30 14.57 12.97
C THR A 99 -7.99 13.83 12.71
N GLY A 100 -7.50 13.08 13.68
CA GLY A 100 -6.26 12.32 13.65
C GLY A 100 -6.48 10.80 13.67
N ILE A 101 -5.67 10.11 14.46
CA ILE A 101 -5.75 8.66 14.61
C ILE A 101 -6.83 8.29 15.62
N TYR A 102 -7.78 7.45 15.21
CA TYR A 102 -8.79 6.85 16.11
C TYR A 102 -9.19 5.46 15.63
N VAL A 103 -9.65 4.61 16.54
CA VAL A 103 -10.09 3.26 16.23
C VAL A 103 -11.29 3.29 15.28
N GLY A 104 -11.18 2.58 14.17
CA GLY A 104 -12.19 2.53 13.12
C GLY A 104 -11.90 3.40 11.92
N ARG A 105 -11.01 4.41 12.02
CA ARG A 105 -10.62 5.24 10.88
C ARG A 105 -9.90 4.41 9.83
N LYS A 106 -10.26 4.63 8.56
CA LYS A 106 -9.63 4.06 7.39
C LYS A 106 -8.73 5.08 6.72
N TYR A 107 -7.65 4.61 6.14
CA TYR A 107 -6.68 5.41 5.41
C TYR A 107 -6.38 4.74 4.08
N LYS A 108 -6.43 5.48 3.00
CA LYS A 108 -6.05 5.01 1.66
C LYS A 108 -4.54 5.11 1.47
N ARG A 109 -4.00 4.38 0.50
CA ARG A 109 -2.58 4.46 0.11
C ARG A 109 -2.14 5.92 -0.05
N LYS A 110 -0.99 6.25 0.53
CA LYS A 110 -0.41 7.62 0.53
C LYS A 110 -1.24 8.66 1.30
N GLU A 111 -2.32 8.29 1.97
CA GLU A 111 -3.04 9.18 2.89
C GLU A 111 -2.21 9.36 4.17
N LEU A 112 -2.16 10.60 4.68
CA LEU A 112 -1.50 10.93 5.93
C LEU A 112 -2.13 10.18 7.09
N ILE A 113 -1.33 9.40 7.83
CA ILE A 113 -1.75 8.75 9.08
C ILE A 113 -1.46 9.67 10.26
N GLY A 114 -0.23 10.17 10.37
CA GLY A 114 0.23 10.97 11.48
C GLY A 114 1.67 11.45 11.28
N TYR A 115 2.30 11.82 12.37
CA TYR A 115 3.65 12.35 12.37
C TYR A 115 4.53 11.55 13.33
N GLU A 116 5.82 11.46 13.02
CA GLU A 116 6.80 10.98 13.99
C GLU A 116 6.73 11.79 15.28
N GLY A 117 7.08 11.19 16.39
CA GLY A 117 6.94 11.84 17.68
C GLY A 117 7.97 11.38 18.69
N THR A 118 7.79 11.85 19.91
CA THR A 118 8.71 11.65 21.04
C THR A 118 8.03 11.03 22.25
N SER A 119 6.83 10.47 22.13
CA SER A 119 6.18 9.79 23.25
C SER A 119 7.05 8.64 23.76
N HIS A 120 7.63 8.79 24.95
CA HIS A 120 8.63 7.87 25.54
C HIS A 120 9.84 7.58 24.63
N ALA A 121 10.33 8.61 23.93
CA ALA A 121 11.51 8.52 23.07
C ALA A 121 12.36 9.79 23.18
N SER A 122 13.66 9.67 22.93
CA SER A 122 14.62 10.78 23.04
C SER A 122 14.64 11.72 21.82
N GLY A 123 14.10 11.27 20.69
CA GLY A 123 14.05 12.03 19.44
C GLY A 123 12.85 11.65 18.59
N ASN A 124 12.50 12.49 17.63
CA ASN A 124 11.41 12.21 16.69
C ASN A 124 11.73 11.00 15.83
N HIS A 125 10.89 9.99 15.90
CA HIS A 125 10.89 8.84 15.01
C HIS A 125 9.57 8.06 15.11
N ILE A 126 9.39 7.09 14.26
CA ILE A 126 8.36 6.05 14.34
C ILE A 126 9.05 4.72 14.58
N HIS A 127 8.76 4.09 15.71
CA HIS A 127 9.04 2.68 15.91
C HIS A 127 7.96 1.85 15.21
N MET A 128 8.34 1.02 14.24
CA MET A 128 7.44 0.22 13.43
C MET A 128 7.71 -1.27 13.60
N SER A 129 6.67 -2.02 13.91
CA SER A 129 6.65 -3.49 13.85
C SER A 129 5.51 -3.95 12.99
N ALA A 130 5.67 -5.09 12.32
CA ALA A 130 4.65 -5.63 11.44
C ALA A 130 4.58 -7.16 11.46
N GLY A 131 3.43 -7.69 11.02
CA GLY A 131 3.22 -9.12 10.89
C GLY A 131 2.15 -9.46 9.87
N LYS A 132 2.10 -10.74 9.49
CA LYS A 132 1.10 -11.28 8.56
C LYS A 132 -0.21 -11.59 9.29
N GLY A 133 -1.31 -11.46 8.56
CA GLY A 133 -2.64 -11.66 9.11
C GLY A 133 -3.20 -10.43 9.83
N THR A 134 -4.25 -10.65 10.59
CA THR A 134 -4.93 -9.62 11.38
C THR A 134 -4.40 -9.59 12.81
N LEU A 135 -4.85 -8.61 13.60
CA LEU A 135 -4.51 -8.50 15.01
C LEU A 135 -4.93 -9.76 15.77
N SER A 136 -4.05 -10.33 16.60
CA SER A 136 -4.34 -11.49 17.43
C SER A 136 -4.39 -11.13 18.93
N GLY A 137 -5.41 -11.58 19.63
CA GLY A 137 -5.61 -11.32 21.05
C GLY A 137 -5.62 -9.82 21.37
N SER A 138 -4.84 -9.41 22.35
CA SER A 138 -4.70 -7.99 22.72
C SER A 138 -3.85 -7.17 21.73
N GLY A 139 -3.27 -7.81 20.72
CA GLY A 139 -2.39 -7.20 19.71
C GLY A 139 -0.94 -7.02 20.16
N TRP A 140 -0.64 -7.44 21.38
CA TRP A 140 0.71 -7.49 21.93
C TRP A 140 0.80 -8.53 23.05
N THR A 141 2.02 -8.99 23.31
CA THR A 141 2.36 -9.84 24.45
C THR A 141 3.80 -9.53 24.90
N LYS A 142 4.16 -9.98 26.10
CA LYS A 142 5.58 -10.01 26.49
C LYS A 142 6.24 -11.26 25.97
N ASN A 143 7.44 -11.13 25.41
CA ASN A 143 8.27 -12.26 25.05
C ASN A 143 9.10 -12.75 26.26
N SER A 144 9.89 -13.82 26.07
CA SER A 144 10.73 -14.40 27.11
C SER A 144 11.81 -13.45 27.65
N LEU A 145 12.15 -12.38 26.91
CA LEU A 145 13.10 -11.35 27.34
C LEU A 145 12.40 -10.12 27.94
N GLY A 146 11.08 -10.19 28.18
CA GLY A 146 10.30 -9.13 28.82
C GLY A 146 9.89 -7.97 27.91
N SER A 147 10.22 -8.03 26.63
CA SER A 147 9.86 -7.00 25.66
C SER A 147 8.42 -7.13 25.18
N TRP A 148 7.75 -6.00 24.97
CA TRP A 148 6.42 -5.94 24.35
C TRP A 148 6.54 -6.10 22.82
N VAL A 149 5.97 -7.16 22.29
CA VAL A 149 5.99 -7.51 20.86
C VAL A 149 4.57 -7.56 20.29
N ILE A 150 4.43 -7.22 19.00
CA ILE A 150 3.14 -7.30 18.31
C ILE A 150 2.69 -8.75 18.17
N THR A 151 1.39 -9.00 18.22
CA THR A 151 0.81 -10.32 17.94
C THR A 151 -0.16 -10.24 16.77
N THR A 152 0.03 -11.12 15.79
CA THR A 152 -0.82 -11.26 14.60
C THR A 152 -1.22 -12.72 14.42
N THR A 153 -2.26 -12.97 13.62
CA THR A 153 -2.79 -14.33 13.41
C THR A 153 -1.81 -15.26 12.70
N HIS A 154 -0.87 -14.72 11.91
CA HIS A 154 0.11 -15.51 11.16
C HIS A 154 1.57 -15.13 11.49
N GLY A 155 1.77 -14.46 12.62
CA GLY A 155 3.07 -14.13 13.17
C GLY A 155 3.70 -12.85 12.63
N THR A 156 4.74 -12.41 13.33
CA THR A 156 5.54 -11.25 12.96
C THR A 156 6.49 -11.57 11.81
N ALA A 157 6.92 -10.55 11.08
CA ALA A 157 7.85 -10.72 9.98
C ALA A 157 8.78 -9.51 9.85
N LYS A 158 9.94 -9.75 9.24
CA LYS A 158 10.93 -8.71 8.96
C LYS A 158 10.35 -7.69 7.98
N PRO A 159 10.47 -6.39 8.22
CA PRO A 159 9.87 -5.36 7.37
C PRO A 159 10.24 -5.49 5.89
N GLU A 160 11.49 -5.82 5.57
CA GLU A 160 11.97 -5.98 4.19
C GLU A 160 11.40 -7.21 3.47
N THR A 161 10.78 -8.15 4.20
CA THR A 161 10.06 -9.29 3.60
C THR A 161 8.58 -8.97 3.34
N LEU A 162 8.05 -7.95 4.02
CA LEU A 162 6.66 -7.53 3.88
C LEU A 162 6.50 -6.39 2.88
N PHE A 163 7.38 -5.38 2.93
CA PHE A 163 7.17 -4.12 2.24
C PHE A 163 8.08 -3.96 1.03
N PHE A 164 7.52 -3.36 -0.01
CA PHE A 164 8.27 -2.79 -1.12
C PHE A 164 8.51 -1.30 -0.87
N ILE A 165 9.58 -0.76 -1.43
CA ILE A 165 9.80 0.67 -1.51
C ILE A 165 9.21 1.21 -2.80
N ASP A 166 8.26 2.12 -2.69
CA ASP A 166 7.75 2.93 -3.79
C ASP A 166 8.70 4.11 -4.01
N GLU A 167 9.69 3.94 -4.90
CA GLU A 167 10.75 4.93 -5.15
C GLU A 167 10.21 6.24 -5.73
N ASP A 168 9.03 6.22 -6.35
CA ASP A 168 8.37 7.43 -6.86
C ASP A 168 7.77 8.27 -5.71
N PHE A 169 7.56 7.65 -4.54
CA PHE A 169 7.00 8.31 -3.38
C PHE A 169 7.97 8.47 -2.21
N THR A 170 8.86 7.48 -1.99
CA THR A 170 9.73 7.43 -0.80
C THR A 170 11.19 7.22 -1.19
N LYS A 171 12.07 8.13 -0.79
CA LYS A 171 13.52 7.89 -0.79
C LYS A 171 13.91 7.25 0.54
N ILE A 172 14.56 6.10 0.49
CA ILE A 172 15.05 5.42 1.69
C ILE A 172 16.54 5.75 1.90
N HIS A 173 16.87 6.19 3.11
CA HIS A 173 18.24 6.27 3.60
C HIS A 173 18.48 5.10 4.56
N ASN A 174 19.16 4.08 4.06
CA ASN A 174 19.32 2.80 4.74
C ASN A 174 20.79 2.43 4.84
N ASP A 175 21.50 3.11 5.72
CA ASP A 175 22.89 2.82 6.08
C ASP A 175 23.03 1.60 7.01
N LYS A 176 21.91 1.03 7.48
CA LYS A 176 21.85 -0.15 8.34
C LYS A 176 21.82 -1.47 7.57
N GLY A 177 21.76 -1.43 6.25
CA GLY A 177 21.92 -2.61 5.38
C GLY A 177 20.70 -3.49 5.21
N LEU A 178 19.48 -3.10 5.61
CA LEU A 178 18.25 -3.81 5.29
C LEU A 178 18.00 -3.77 3.78
N LYS A 179 17.66 -4.91 3.19
CA LYS A 179 17.47 -5.03 1.73
C LYS A 179 15.99 -5.07 1.37
N PHE A 180 15.39 -3.90 1.23
CA PHE A 180 14.05 -3.78 0.68
C PHE A 180 14.07 -3.98 -0.85
N LYS A 181 13.04 -4.66 -1.36
CA LYS A 181 12.78 -4.69 -2.80
C LYS A 181 12.04 -3.41 -3.21
N THR A 182 12.36 -2.92 -4.39
CA THR A 182 11.56 -1.86 -5.03
C THR A 182 10.19 -2.42 -5.40
N MET A 183 9.16 -1.60 -5.23
CA MET A 183 7.82 -1.96 -5.69
C MET A 183 7.88 -2.31 -7.18
N PRO A 184 7.37 -3.47 -7.59
CA PRO A 184 7.25 -3.77 -9.00
C PRO A 184 6.50 -2.60 -9.64
N LYS A 185 7.14 -1.90 -10.56
CA LYS A 185 6.40 -0.97 -11.42
C LYS A 185 5.39 -1.85 -12.12
N ASP A 186 4.11 -1.50 -11.99
CA ASP A 186 3.11 -2.16 -12.81
C ASP A 186 3.63 -2.08 -14.24
N GLU A 187 4.13 -3.20 -14.79
CA GLU A 187 4.57 -3.28 -16.18
C GLU A 187 3.43 -2.91 -17.14
N GLU A 188 2.24 -2.71 -16.59
CA GLU A 188 1.04 -2.26 -17.29
C GLU A 188 1.05 -0.76 -17.67
N GLU A 189 1.89 0.10 -17.06
CA GLU A 189 1.99 1.50 -17.54
C GLU A 189 3.03 1.71 -18.64
N THR A 190 3.90 0.72 -18.92
CA THR A 190 4.98 0.88 -19.93
C THR A 190 5.06 -0.25 -20.95
N LYS A 191 4.18 -1.22 -20.93
CA LYS A 191 3.93 -1.95 -22.16
C LYS A 191 3.07 -1.06 -23.08
N VAL A 192 3.67 -0.08 -23.71
CA VAL A 192 3.42 0.11 -25.12
C VAL A 192 3.70 -1.27 -25.72
N ILE A 193 2.69 -2.12 -25.72
CA ILE A 193 2.73 -3.35 -26.49
C ILE A 193 2.92 -2.83 -27.90
N LYS A 194 4.15 -2.93 -28.41
CA LYS A 194 4.42 -2.81 -29.84
C LYS A 194 3.70 -4.03 -30.45
N TRP A 195 2.38 -3.91 -30.58
CA TRP A 195 1.62 -4.81 -31.37
C TRP A 195 2.20 -4.68 -32.77
N ARG A 196 2.90 -5.70 -33.19
CA ARG A 196 3.13 -5.90 -34.60
C ARG A 196 1.72 -5.95 -35.18
N VAL A 197 1.31 -4.89 -35.88
CA VAL A 197 0.17 -4.94 -36.76
C VAL A 197 0.54 -6.03 -37.76
N VAL A 198 0.02 -7.23 -37.50
CA VAL A 198 0.04 -8.28 -38.50
C VAL A 198 -0.75 -7.67 -39.63
N SER A 199 -0.14 -7.51 -40.78
CA SER A 199 -0.69 -6.91 -42.00
C SER A 199 -2.15 -7.33 -42.21
N GLY A 200 -3.08 -6.46 -41.84
CA GLY A 200 -4.51 -6.63 -41.94
C GLY A 200 -5.18 -5.27 -41.88
N GLU A 201 -6.32 -5.16 -42.55
CA GLU A 201 -7.15 -3.95 -42.57
C GLU A 201 -7.47 -3.49 -41.13
N VAL A 202 -7.17 -2.23 -40.81
CA VAL A 202 -7.49 -1.65 -39.50
C VAL A 202 -9.02 -1.56 -39.39
N LYS A 203 -9.60 -2.40 -38.52
CA LYS A 203 -11.04 -2.35 -38.25
C LYS A 203 -11.34 -1.26 -37.24
N TYR A 204 -12.46 -0.61 -37.43
CA TYR A 204 -12.98 0.42 -36.53
C TYR A 204 -14.34 0.02 -36.02
N LYS A 205 -14.66 0.45 -34.80
CA LYS A 205 -16.01 0.43 -34.24
C LYS A 205 -16.41 1.82 -33.76
N THR A 206 -17.70 2.06 -33.66
CA THR A 206 -18.24 3.32 -33.16
C THR A 206 -18.98 3.07 -31.84
N THR A 207 -18.75 3.90 -30.85
CA THR A 207 -19.44 3.81 -29.57
C THR A 207 -20.92 4.17 -29.72
N THR A 208 -21.80 3.33 -29.19
CA THR A 208 -23.26 3.53 -29.26
C THR A 208 -23.80 4.31 -28.07
N ASP A 209 -22.98 4.44 -27.01
CA ASP A 209 -23.24 5.22 -25.81
C ASP A 209 -21.91 5.67 -25.20
N TYR A 210 -21.95 6.42 -24.10
CA TYR A 210 -20.77 6.70 -23.29
C TYR A 210 -20.22 5.39 -22.72
N VAL A 211 -18.95 5.07 -22.98
CA VAL A 211 -18.34 3.82 -22.52
C VAL A 211 -16.98 4.08 -21.87
N ASN A 212 -16.73 3.44 -20.75
CA ASN A 212 -15.44 3.53 -20.07
C ASN A 212 -14.40 2.68 -20.78
N LEU A 213 -13.26 3.30 -21.14
CA LEU A 213 -12.04 2.60 -21.49
C LEU A 213 -11.31 2.20 -20.21
N ARG A 214 -11.04 0.91 -20.04
CA ARG A 214 -10.45 0.37 -18.80
C ARG A 214 -9.13 -0.34 -19.06
N ASN A 215 -8.27 -0.37 -18.06
CA ASN A 215 -7.01 -1.12 -18.12
C ASN A 215 -7.20 -2.65 -17.97
N LYS A 216 -8.37 -3.11 -17.53
CA LYS A 216 -8.75 -4.53 -17.39
C LYS A 216 -10.17 -4.73 -17.88
N ALA A 217 -10.43 -5.92 -18.42
CA ALA A 217 -11.77 -6.36 -18.83
C ALA A 217 -12.63 -6.70 -17.61
N GLN A 218 -12.83 -5.73 -16.72
CA GLN A 218 -13.58 -5.87 -15.45
C GLN A 218 -14.22 -4.55 -15.05
N THR A 219 -15.42 -4.62 -14.48
CA THR A 219 -16.15 -3.44 -14.00
C THR A 219 -15.78 -3.04 -12.57
N LYS A 220 -15.40 -4.02 -11.73
CA LYS A 220 -15.20 -3.83 -10.28
C LYS A 220 -13.76 -3.52 -9.86
N SER A 221 -12.77 -3.95 -10.62
CA SER A 221 -11.35 -3.85 -10.25
C SER A 221 -10.45 -3.15 -11.27
N GLY A 222 -10.96 -2.82 -12.45
CA GLY A 222 -10.20 -2.12 -13.48
C GLY A 222 -10.22 -0.60 -13.28
N LYS A 223 -9.05 0.06 -13.43
CA LYS A 223 -8.96 1.52 -13.53
C LYS A 223 -9.63 1.98 -14.81
N VAL A 224 -10.45 3.01 -14.76
CA VAL A 224 -10.96 3.73 -15.94
C VAL A 224 -9.88 4.71 -16.38
N PHE A 225 -9.43 4.61 -17.64
CA PHE A 225 -8.56 5.60 -18.23
C PHE A 225 -9.33 6.90 -18.46
N PHE A 226 -10.40 6.80 -19.23
CA PHE A 226 -11.38 7.89 -19.47
C PHE A 226 -12.69 7.29 -20.00
N THR A 227 -13.70 8.12 -20.09
CA THR A 227 -14.99 7.76 -20.70
C THR A 227 -15.01 8.23 -22.15
N ILE A 228 -15.18 7.29 -23.08
CA ILE A 228 -15.28 7.57 -24.51
C ILE A 228 -16.70 8.07 -24.79
N PRO A 229 -16.86 9.25 -25.43
CA PRO A 229 -18.17 9.79 -25.79
C PRO A 229 -18.91 8.89 -26.80
N LYS A 230 -20.22 8.94 -26.78
CA LYS A 230 -21.09 8.32 -27.80
C LYS A 230 -20.74 8.84 -29.19
N GLY A 231 -20.72 7.97 -30.18
CA GLY A 231 -20.40 8.29 -31.58
C GLY A 231 -18.91 8.37 -31.88
N THR A 232 -18.06 8.07 -30.92
CA THR A 232 -16.60 8.09 -31.14
C THR A 232 -16.14 6.85 -31.88
N LYS A 233 -15.32 7.06 -32.94
CA LYS A 233 -14.67 5.98 -33.71
C LYS A 233 -13.43 5.50 -32.97
N VAL A 234 -13.34 4.21 -32.66
CA VAL A 234 -12.21 3.58 -31.98
C VAL A 234 -11.60 2.50 -32.88
N LYS A 235 -10.28 2.29 -32.78
CA LYS A 235 -9.59 1.22 -33.52
C LYS A 235 -9.82 -0.10 -32.77
N LEU A 236 -10.34 -1.12 -33.43
CA LEU A 236 -10.54 -2.45 -32.88
C LEU A 236 -9.21 -3.22 -32.92
N VAL A 237 -8.72 -3.63 -31.76
CA VAL A 237 -7.54 -4.49 -31.62
C VAL A 237 -7.98 -5.96 -31.64
N GLN A 238 -8.95 -6.30 -30.80
CA GLN A 238 -9.51 -7.65 -30.73
C GLN A 238 -10.96 -7.60 -30.30
N GLU A 239 -11.82 -8.26 -31.07
CA GLU A 239 -13.23 -8.40 -30.76
C GLU A 239 -13.48 -9.65 -29.90
N ASN A 240 -14.46 -9.56 -28.99
CA ASN A 240 -14.89 -10.68 -28.13
C ASN A 240 -13.70 -11.32 -27.36
N LEU A 241 -12.78 -10.51 -26.87
CA LEU A 241 -11.54 -10.96 -26.24
C LEU A 241 -11.79 -11.92 -25.06
N CYS A 242 -12.72 -11.55 -24.18
CA CYS A 242 -13.07 -12.39 -23.02
C CYS A 242 -14.46 -12.07 -22.48
N LYS A 243 -14.95 -12.95 -21.58
CA LYS A 243 -16.15 -12.71 -20.77
C LYS A 243 -15.75 -12.51 -19.32
N ALA A 244 -16.14 -11.39 -18.74
CA ALA A 244 -15.90 -11.08 -17.33
C ALA A 244 -17.02 -10.17 -16.80
N ASP A 245 -17.37 -10.32 -15.53
CA ASP A 245 -18.40 -9.53 -14.82
C ASP A 245 -19.76 -9.49 -15.53
N GLY A 246 -20.11 -10.57 -16.25
CA GLY A 246 -21.37 -10.66 -17.01
C GLY A 246 -21.36 -9.98 -18.38
N PHE A 247 -20.22 -9.41 -18.81
CA PHE A 247 -20.06 -8.72 -20.09
C PHE A 247 -19.06 -9.44 -21.00
N VAL A 248 -19.24 -9.25 -22.31
CA VAL A 248 -18.22 -9.54 -23.33
C VAL A 248 -17.40 -8.27 -23.51
N TRP A 249 -16.08 -8.40 -23.63
CA TRP A 249 -15.14 -7.30 -23.71
C TRP A 249 -14.38 -7.31 -25.04
N ASP A 250 -14.26 -6.14 -25.64
CA ASP A 250 -13.40 -5.87 -26.77
C ASP A 250 -12.15 -5.12 -26.32
N CYS A 251 -11.02 -5.38 -26.97
CA CYS A 251 -9.81 -4.57 -26.83
C CYS A 251 -9.77 -3.52 -27.95
N VAL A 252 -9.63 -2.27 -27.58
CA VAL A 252 -9.65 -1.13 -28.53
C VAL A 252 -8.54 -0.13 -28.23
N ILE A 253 -8.21 0.69 -29.23
CA ILE A 253 -7.41 1.91 -29.05
C ILE A 253 -8.36 3.09 -29.21
N ALA A 254 -8.35 3.98 -28.22
CA ALA A 254 -9.11 5.23 -28.23
C ALA A 254 -8.22 6.39 -27.79
N THR A 255 -8.56 7.58 -28.27
CA THR A 255 -7.81 8.84 -28.01
C THR A 255 -8.59 9.67 -27.01
N ASP A 256 -7.92 10.20 -25.98
CA ASP A 256 -8.51 11.11 -25.01
C ASP A 256 -8.66 12.53 -25.56
N GLU A 257 -9.19 13.45 -24.75
CA GLU A 257 -9.39 14.87 -25.09
C GLU A 257 -8.08 15.64 -25.34
N ASN A 258 -6.95 15.12 -24.88
CA ASN A 258 -5.61 15.69 -25.05
C ASN A 258 -4.89 15.12 -26.29
N GLY A 259 -5.53 14.22 -27.06
CA GLY A 259 -4.94 13.58 -28.24
C GLY A 259 -4.05 12.37 -27.91
N VAL A 260 -4.05 11.88 -26.67
CA VAL A 260 -3.25 10.71 -26.27
C VAL A 260 -4.01 9.42 -26.56
N GLU A 261 -3.36 8.49 -27.27
CA GLU A 261 -3.92 7.17 -27.57
C GLU A 261 -3.70 6.20 -26.38
N TYR A 262 -4.78 5.55 -25.98
CA TYR A 262 -4.78 4.48 -24.95
C TYR A 262 -5.30 3.18 -25.56
N ILE A 263 -4.62 2.08 -25.24
CA ILE A 263 -5.17 0.75 -25.47
C ILE A 263 -5.86 0.27 -24.22
N GLY A 264 -7.07 -0.29 -24.36
CA GLY A 264 -7.84 -0.74 -23.22
C GLY A 264 -9.05 -1.58 -23.61
N TYR A 265 -9.90 -1.83 -22.63
CA TYR A 265 -11.04 -2.73 -22.75
C TYR A 265 -12.34 -1.95 -22.63
N CYS A 266 -13.25 -2.21 -23.58
CA CYS A 266 -14.62 -1.70 -23.59
C CYS A 266 -15.61 -2.85 -23.63
N VAL A 267 -16.79 -2.65 -23.06
CA VAL A 267 -17.89 -3.62 -23.16
C VAL A 267 -18.38 -3.67 -24.61
N HIS A 268 -18.36 -4.88 -25.18
CA HIS A 268 -18.68 -5.16 -26.59
C HIS A 268 -20.03 -4.57 -27.04
N ASN A 269 -21.08 -4.66 -26.20
CA ASN A 269 -22.43 -4.20 -26.53
C ASN A 269 -22.55 -2.69 -26.79
N TYR A 270 -21.54 -1.90 -26.38
CA TYR A 270 -21.48 -0.47 -26.65
C TYR A 270 -20.65 -0.10 -27.89
N LEU A 271 -20.21 -1.11 -28.67
CA LEU A 271 -19.40 -0.93 -29.88
C LEU A 271 -20.10 -1.55 -31.10
N LYS A 272 -20.27 -0.80 -32.18
CA LYS A 272 -20.81 -1.26 -33.47
C LYS A 272 -19.83 -1.03 -34.61
#